data_fa2e652a04f6dd5d1ba93f8c327c9be1
#
_entry.id   fa2e652a04f6dd5d1ba93f8c327c9be1
#
_cell.length_a   1.000
_cell.length_b   1.000
_cell.length_c   1.000
_cell.angle_alpha   90.00
_cell.angle_beta   90.00
_cell.angle_gamma   90.00
#
_symmetry.space_group_name_H-M   'P 1'
#
loop_
_entity.id
_entity.type
_entity.pdbx_description
1 polymer ?
#
loop_
_entity_poly.entity_id
_entity_poly.type
_entity_poly.pdbx_seq_one_letter_code
_entity_poly.pdbx_strand_id
1 'polypeptide(L)'
;MMTDLASTTPQSLGRDPMVGLRLARVDGFEPAIALGQDELPAYLRRFTMLFADDATMRRGGIGRVTRAVNAQGEAVALKQLILPTRDEFDDDAAHEALVAKFKAAFREEYECHRALSGLKGFPRLYGWGEVDGVPAIVMEWVEGETLARLRSRLAVDDAGRLSPLVAARLGRDLFDLLCRMSLVGEGFVHRDISPANIMVRTARLPLDRQLAEGTFDLCLIDFGSSLALEPASAVAGTGGKASFTERYATLRRATVAYAPPEMLTDDIPDLRALRMSPAIDVYAAASTVYELIAGVAPYEAAPSASGTSGSRKKTRDIASPYRLKMDTRPDYPIGAHAPGCDLTQLLRREPDVALAAAEQAQQLGLEPDSEELRDALAFVDAQLFDVVMACLSSHQKDRPEPAAVEASLSAFCDHYAQNVGRSLRGEPLTPCPMDASGRAVRRALMV
;
A
#
# COMPACT_ATOMS: atom_id res chain seq x y z
N MET A 1 47.02 12.22 -32.79
CA MET A 1 46.85 13.03 -31.58
C MET A 1 45.58 12.53 -30.91
N MET A 2 45.78 11.65 -29.94
CA MET A 2 44.73 11.10 -29.09
C MET A 2 44.59 12.06 -27.88
N THR A 3 43.40 12.53 -27.61
CA THR A 3 43.09 13.23 -26.38
C THR A 3 42.13 12.40 -25.56
N ASP A 4 42.68 11.92 -24.44
CA ASP A 4 42.00 11.22 -23.37
C ASP A 4 40.85 12.09 -22.82
N LEU A 5 39.66 11.54 -22.79
CA LEU A 5 38.55 11.99 -21.97
C LEU A 5 38.51 11.15 -20.71
N ALA A 6 39.14 11.68 -19.66
CA ALA A 6 39.06 11.14 -18.31
C ALA A 6 37.61 11.17 -17.78
N SER A 7 37.06 10.00 -17.56
CA SER A 7 35.80 9.82 -16.83
C SER A 7 36.02 10.17 -15.36
N THR A 8 35.50 11.30 -14.93
CA THR A 8 35.38 11.64 -13.49
C THR A 8 34.16 10.96 -12.91
N THR A 9 34.34 9.79 -12.34
CA THR A 9 33.41 9.17 -11.40
C THR A 9 33.37 10.05 -10.13
N PRO A 10 32.20 10.45 -9.62
CA PRO A 10 32.15 11.12 -8.32
C PRO A 10 32.59 10.14 -7.24
N GLN A 11 33.74 10.40 -6.65
CA GLN A 11 34.14 9.75 -5.41
C GLN A 11 33.11 10.10 -4.34
N SER A 12 32.35 9.09 -3.92
CA SER A 12 31.60 9.15 -2.68
C SER A 12 32.64 9.34 -1.56
N LEU A 13 32.76 10.57 -1.06
CA LEU A 13 33.45 10.84 0.19
C LEU A 13 32.81 9.97 1.26
N GLY A 14 33.53 8.92 1.66
CA GLY A 14 33.13 8.04 2.74
C GLY A 14 32.93 8.88 4.01
N ARG A 15 31.68 9.21 4.34
CA ARG A 15 31.34 9.65 5.68
C ARG A 15 31.69 8.50 6.61
N ASP A 16 32.50 8.80 7.64
CA ASP A 16 32.71 7.89 8.76
C ASP A 16 31.32 7.45 9.24
N PRO A 17 30.95 6.17 9.18
CA PRO A 17 29.60 5.70 9.46
C PRO A 17 29.13 6.00 10.90
N MET A 18 30.04 6.45 11.76
CA MET A 18 29.73 6.81 13.16
C MET A 18 29.56 8.32 13.38
N VAL A 19 29.89 9.18 12.41
CA VAL A 19 29.74 10.63 12.54
C VAL A 19 28.29 11.04 12.24
N GLY A 20 27.55 11.43 13.28
CA GLY A 20 26.17 11.91 13.17
C GLY A 20 25.12 10.94 13.74
N LEU A 21 25.51 9.82 14.33
CA LEU A 21 24.59 8.92 15.03
C LEU A 21 24.37 9.40 16.48
N ARG A 22 23.12 9.45 16.89
CA ARG A 22 22.71 9.73 18.26
C ARG A 22 22.50 8.43 19.04
N LEU A 23 23.14 8.33 20.21
CA LEU A 23 22.85 7.20 21.11
C LEU A 23 21.41 7.33 21.63
N ALA A 24 20.59 6.31 21.38
CA ALA A 24 19.26 6.15 21.93
C ALA A 24 19.27 4.95 22.88
N ARG A 25 19.18 5.21 24.19
CA ARG A 25 19.00 4.19 25.19
C ARG A 25 17.52 3.92 25.35
N VAL A 26 17.12 2.65 25.23
CA VAL A 26 15.73 2.22 25.43
C VAL A 26 15.60 1.69 26.87
N ASP A 27 15.00 2.49 27.73
CA ASP A 27 14.74 2.15 29.12
C ASP A 27 13.43 1.35 29.25
N GLY A 28 13.35 0.50 30.30
CA GLY A 28 12.16 -0.31 30.54
C GLY A 28 11.78 -1.25 29.40
N PHE A 29 12.78 -1.79 28.67
CA PHE A 29 12.53 -2.57 27.46
C PHE A 29 11.80 -3.88 27.75
N GLU A 30 10.62 -4.03 27.15
CA GLU A 30 9.77 -5.22 27.17
C GLU A 30 9.91 -5.95 25.83
N PRO A 31 10.48 -7.17 25.77
CA PRO A 31 10.53 -7.97 24.55
C PRO A 31 9.14 -8.26 23.98
N ALA A 32 8.98 -8.20 22.66
CA ALA A 32 7.72 -8.52 21.97
C ALA A 32 7.38 -10.02 22.02
N ILE A 33 8.38 -10.87 22.29
CA ILE A 33 8.26 -12.32 22.34
C ILE A 33 8.60 -12.84 23.75
N ALA A 34 8.06 -14.01 24.08
CA ALA A 34 8.45 -14.71 25.30
C ALA A 34 9.86 -15.29 25.12
N LEU A 35 10.75 -15.03 26.08
CA LEU A 35 12.14 -15.48 26.08
C LEU A 35 12.43 -16.29 27.34
N GLY A 36 13.32 -17.28 27.21
CA GLY A 36 13.89 -17.98 28.33
C GLY A 36 14.80 -17.08 29.19
N GLN A 37 15.00 -17.45 30.47
CA GLN A 37 15.84 -16.67 31.38
C GLN A 37 17.28 -16.49 30.87
N ASP A 38 17.80 -17.48 30.15
CA ASP A 38 19.16 -17.45 29.58
C ASP A 38 19.25 -16.58 28.31
N GLU A 39 18.16 -16.42 27.57
CA GLU A 39 18.10 -15.65 26.32
C GLU A 39 17.88 -14.16 26.57
N LEU A 40 17.13 -13.83 27.61
CA LEU A 40 16.71 -12.46 27.92
C LEU A 40 17.89 -11.48 28.02
N PRO A 41 19.00 -11.76 28.71
CA PRO A 41 20.12 -10.82 28.82
C PRO A 41 20.78 -10.50 27.47
N ALA A 42 20.87 -11.49 26.59
CA ALA A 42 21.43 -11.29 25.26
C ALA A 42 20.49 -10.44 24.37
N TYR A 43 19.20 -10.70 24.46
CA TYR A 43 18.17 -9.95 23.76
C TYR A 43 18.11 -8.48 24.21
N LEU A 44 18.15 -8.23 25.52
CA LEU A 44 18.19 -6.88 26.08
C LEU A 44 19.43 -6.12 25.57
N ARG A 45 20.63 -6.71 25.65
CA ARG A 45 21.84 -6.08 25.13
C ARG A 45 21.74 -5.72 23.65
N ARG A 46 20.99 -6.50 22.87
CA ARG A 46 20.82 -6.29 21.44
C ARG A 46 19.93 -5.08 21.11
N PHE A 47 18.89 -4.81 21.92
CA PHE A 47 17.86 -3.86 21.55
C PHE A 47 17.71 -2.66 22.50
N THR A 48 18.46 -2.58 23.59
CA THR A 48 18.37 -1.46 24.56
C THR A 48 19.35 -0.32 24.27
N MET A 49 20.39 -0.57 23.45
CA MET A 49 21.33 0.48 23.05
C MET A 49 21.38 0.59 21.53
N LEU A 50 20.84 1.67 21.02
CA LEU A 50 20.69 1.91 19.60
C LEU A 50 21.40 3.20 19.18
N PHE A 51 21.97 3.21 17.99
CA PHE A 51 22.59 4.37 17.39
C PHE A 51 21.67 4.87 16.27
N ALA A 52 20.88 5.90 16.56
CA ALA A 52 19.87 6.45 15.68
C ALA A 52 20.49 7.45 14.69
N ASP A 53 20.15 7.30 13.40
CA ASP A 53 20.51 8.22 12.34
C ASP A 53 19.35 9.23 12.13
N ASP A 54 19.45 10.38 12.78
CA ASP A 54 18.41 11.40 12.75
C ASP A 54 18.18 11.99 11.33
N ALA A 55 19.13 11.79 10.39
CA ALA A 55 18.94 12.18 8.99
C ALA A 55 17.90 11.31 8.27
N THR A 56 17.63 10.11 8.78
CA THR A 56 16.63 9.19 8.23
C THR A 56 15.23 9.41 8.81
N MET A 57 15.08 10.31 9.78
CA MET A 57 13.83 10.52 10.50
C MET A 57 12.67 10.85 9.56
N ARG A 58 11.56 10.14 9.74
CA ARG A 58 10.28 10.38 9.07
C ARG A 58 9.21 10.61 10.14
N ARG A 59 8.42 11.65 9.95
CA ARG A 59 7.26 11.92 10.80
C ARG A 59 6.03 11.27 10.18
N GLY A 60 5.34 10.48 10.95
CA GLY A 60 3.99 10.00 10.71
C GLY A 60 3.05 10.62 11.74
N GLY A 61 1.85 10.29 11.66
CA GLY A 61 0.80 10.75 12.52
C GLY A 61 1.13 11.16 13.97
N ILE A 62 1.15 10.22 14.94
CA ILE A 62 1.51 10.48 16.35
C ILE A 62 2.95 10.08 16.65
N GLY A 63 3.71 9.62 15.65
CA GLY A 63 5.04 9.08 15.87
C GLY A 63 6.06 9.57 14.84
N ARG A 64 7.31 9.40 15.17
CA ARG A 64 8.45 9.54 14.26
C ARG A 64 9.19 8.20 14.18
N VAL A 65 9.62 7.83 12.99
CA VAL A 65 10.42 6.62 12.76
C VAL A 65 11.82 7.05 12.31
N THR A 66 12.82 6.49 12.97
CA THR A 66 14.22 6.75 12.67
C THR A 66 14.93 5.41 12.46
N ARG A 67 15.77 5.32 11.44
CA ARG A 67 16.66 4.17 11.28
C ARG A 67 17.72 4.21 12.37
N ALA A 68 17.91 3.09 13.03
CA ALA A 68 18.96 2.95 14.01
C ALA A 68 19.76 1.67 13.75
N VAL A 69 20.94 1.57 14.37
CA VAL A 69 21.78 0.36 14.35
C VAL A 69 22.01 -0.06 15.78
N ASN A 70 21.94 -1.35 16.06
CA ASN A 70 22.29 -1.88 17.37
C ASN A 70 23.82 -2.11 17.48
N ALA A 71 24.29 -2.53 18.65
CA ALA A 71 25.71 -2.79 18.89
C ALA A 71 26.30 -3.93 18.03
N GLN A 72 25.47 -4.73 17.37
CA GLN A 72 25.87 -5.80 16.46
C GLN A 72 25.86 -5.37 14.99
N GLY A 73 25.56 -4.10 14.69
CA GLY A 73 25.49 -3.55 13.35
C GLY A 73 24.17 -3.86 12.62
N GLU A 74 23.17 -4.39 13.30
CA GLU A 74 21.89 -4.70 12.68
C GLU A 74 21.01 -3.45 12.60
N ALA A 75 20.41 -3.21 11.44
CA ALA A 75 19.48 -2.12 11.24
C ALA A 75 18.13 -2.41 11.92
N VAL A 76 17.63 -1.44 12.67
CA VAL A 76 16.31 -1.46 13.31
C VAL A 76 15.57 -0.16 13.04
N ALA A 77 14.25 -0.19 13.09
CA ALA A 77 13.42 1.01 13.12
C ALA A 77 13.06 1.34 14.57
N LEU A 78 13.38 2.56 14.97
CA LEU A 78 12.97 3.13 16.24
C LEU A 78 11.80 4.07 16.00
N LYS A 79 10.58 3.66 16.35
CA LYS A 79 9.39 4.50 16.30
C LYS A 79 9.16 5.10 17.69
N GLN A 80 9.17 6.44 17.79
CA GLN A 80 8.92 7.16 19.02
C GLN A 80 7.63 7.96 18.92
N LEU A 81 6.87 8.01 20.01
CA LEU A 81 5.70 8.86 20.14
C LEU A 81 6.09 10.34 20.02
N ILE A 82 5.27 11.12 19.36
CA ILE A 82 5.36 12.59 19.37
C ILE A 82 4.30 13.06 20.37
N LEU A 83 4.76 13.61 21.49
CA LEU A 83 3.85 14.17 22.48
C LEU A 83 3.37 15.56 22.06
N PRO A 84 2.12 15.93 22.35
CA PRO A 84 1.63 17.29 22.19
C PRO A 84 2.46 18.27 23.03
N THR A 85 2.70 19.45 22.50
CA THR A 85 3.44 20.49 23.26
C THR A 85 2.52 21.17 24.25
N ARG A 86 3.06 21.50 25.44
CA ARG A 86 2.29 22.16 26.52
C ARG A 86 1.74 23.52 26.10
N ASP A 87 2.48 24.24 25.27
CA ASP A 87 2.14 25.61 24.82
C ASP A 87 0.86 25.70 23.97
N GLU A 88 0.35 24.55 23.50
CA GLU A 88 -0.88 24.46 22.72
C GLU A 88 -2.15 24.41 23.60
N PHE A 89 -2.00 24.45 24.94
CA PHE A 89 -3.11 24.25 25.89
C PHE A 89 -3.14 25.33 26.97
N ASP A 90 -4.35 25.82 27.26
CA ASP A 90 -4.59 26.79 28.33
C ASP A 90 -4.67 26.10 29.71
N ASP A 91 -4.94 24.78 29.76
CA ASP A 91 -5.14 24.00 30.97
C ASP A 91 -4.21 22.77 31.04
N ASP A 92 -3.54 22.59 32.19
CA ASP A 92 -2.66 21.44 32.45
C ASP A 92 -3.41 20.11 32.40
N ALA A 93 -4.64 20.05 32.93
CA ALA A 93 -5.43 18.84 32.94
C ALA A 93 -5.83 18.40 31.53
N ALA A 94 -6.14 19.33 30.64
CA ALA A 94 -6.43 19.07 29.23
C ALA A 94 -5.21 18.53 28.49
N HIS A 95 -4.03 19.10 28.73
CA HIS A 95 -2.77 18.62 28.19
C HIS A 95 -2.44 17.21 28.66
N GLU A 96 -2.48 16.95 29.98
CA GLU A 96 -2.23 15.62 30.56
C GLU A 96 -3.20 14.57 30.02
N ALA A 97 -4.48 14.91 29.94
CA ALA A 97 -5.49 14.04 29.36
C ALA A 97 -5.19 13.68 27.89
N LEU A 98 -4.71 14.63 27.08
CA LEU A 98 -4.34 14.36 25.69
C LEU A 98 -3.06 13.54 25.60
N VAL A 99 -2.04 13.81 26.42
CA VAL A 99 -0.82 13.01 26.51
C VAL A 99 -1.15 11.55 26.86
N ALA A 100 -2.01 11.33 27.86
CA ALA A 100 -2.47 9.99 28.23
C ALA A 100 -3.16 9.27 27.07
N LYS A 101 -3.95 10.00 26.29
CA LYS A 101 -4.61 9.49 25.10
C LYS A 101 -3.62 9.05 24.01
N PHE A 102 -2.60 9.88 23.76
CA PHE A 102 -1.56 9.56 22.78
C PHE A 102 -0.74 8.34 23.19
N LYS A 103 -0.39 8.23 24.49
CA LYS A 103 0.31 7.06 25.02
C LYS A 103 -0.53 5.78 24.88
N ALA A 104 -1.82 5.87 25.17
CA ALA A 104 -2.74 4.74 25.04
C ALA A 104 -2.86 4.27 23.56
N ALA A 105 -2.99 5.21 22.62
CA ALA A 105 -3.03 4.90 21.20
C ALA A 105 -1.75 4.24 20.70
N PHE A 106 -0.61 4.75 21.12
CA PHE A 106 0.67 4.23 20.72
C PHE A 106 0.91 2.82 21.30
N ARG A 107 0.37 2.54 22.49
CA ARG A 107 0.36 1.18 23.07
C ARG A 107 -0.57 0.25 22.29
N GLU A 108 -1.75 0.72 21.86
CA GLU A 108 -2.68 -0.05 21.03
C GLU A 108 -2.05 -0.40 19.67
N GLU A 109 -1.34 0.53 19.03
CA GLU A 109 -0.55 0.28 17.84
C GLU A 109 0.49 -0.84 18.06
N TYR A 110 1.22 -0.79 19.17
CA TYR A 110 2.18 -1.83 19.55
C TYR A 110 1.53 -3.20 19.67
N GLU A 111 0.37 -3.31 20.32
CA GLU A 111 -0.33 -4.58 20.52
C GLU A 111 -0.87 -5.14 19.18
N CYS A 112 -1.40 -4.29 18.30
CA CYS A 112 -1.80 -4.69 16.96
C CYS A 112 -0.60 -5.20 16.15
N HIS A 113 0.51 -4.48 16.17
CA HIS A 113 1.73 -4.89 15.50
C HIS A 113 2.28 -6.20 16.08
N ARG A 114 2.25 -6.37 17.41
CA ARG A 114 2.71 -7.57 18.09
C ARG A 114 1.95 -8.82 17.65
N ALA A 115 0.65 -8.70 17.47
CA ALA A 115 -0.18 -9.81 17.00
C ALA A 115 0.13 -10.24 15.55
N LEU A 116 0.53 -9.30 14.69
CA LEU A 116 0.89 -9.55 13.29
C LEU A 116 2.39 -9.89 13.11
N SER A 117 3.21 -9.62 14.13
CA SER A 117 4.65 -9.86 14.08
C SER A 117 4.95 -11.36 13.91
N GLY A 118 5.85 -11.66 12.98
CA GLY A 118 6.21 -13.05 12.64
C GLY A 118 5.47 -13.61 11.43
N LEU A 119 4.38 -12.98 10.99
CA LEU A 119 3.78 -13.30 9.70
C LEU A 119 4.59 -12.68 8.56
N LYS A 120 4.65 -13.39 7.44
CA LYS A 120 5.25 -12.84 6.21
C LYS A 120 4.43 -11.64 5.74
N GLY A 121 5.11 -10.53 5.42
CA GLY A 121 4.48 -9.31 4.93
C GLY A 121 4.25 -8.25 6.00
N PHE A 122 4.75 -8.49 7.22
CA PHE A 122 4.70 -7.53 8.32
C PHE A 122 6.10 -7.38 8.94
N PRO A 123 6.49 -6.18 9.44
CA PRO A 123 7.76 -6.00 10.09
C PRO A 123 7.84 -6.83 11.37
N ARG A 124 9.01 -7.39 11.68
CA ARG A 124 9.22 -8.03 12.98
C ARG A 124 9.23 -6.99 14.07
N LEU A 125 8.52 -7.27 15.14
CA LEU A 125 8.51 -6.45 16.33
C LEU A 125 9.54 -7.01 17.33
N TYR A 126 10.40 -6.13 17.85
CA TYR A 126 11.42 -6.54 18.82
C TYR A 126 11.00 -6.21 20.24
N GLY A 127 10.38 -5.05 20.48
CA GLY A 127 9.91 -4.73 21.81
C GLY A 127 9.42 -3.29 21.95
N TRP A 128 9.02 -3.00 23.18
CA TRP A 128 8.54 -1.72 23.67
C TRP A 128 9.48 -1.18 24.73
N GLY A 129 9.61 0.13 24.87
CA GLY A 129 10.33 0.80 25.94
C GLY A 129 10.15 2.30 25.89
N GLU A 130 11.05 3.02 26.50
CA GLU A 130 11.08 4.49 26.47
C GLU A 130 12.47 4.98 26.07
N VAL A 131 12.51 6.05 25.28
CA VAL A 131 13.74 6.78 24.96
C VAL A 131 13.55 8.21 25.41
N ASP A 132 14.40 8.68 26.32
CA ASP A 132 14.30 10.01 26.95
C ASP A 132 12.92 10.25 27.61
N GLY A 133 12.34 9.21 28.23
CA GLY A 133 11.02 9.25 28.90
C GLY A 133 9.84 9.28 27.93
N VAL A 134 10.06 9.06 26.63
CA VAL A 134 9.02 9.01 25.61
C VAL A 134 8.84 7.58 25.11
N PRO A 135 7.59 7.05 25.05
CA PRO A 135 7.33 5.72 24.55
C PRO A 135 7.93 5.45 23.17
N ALA A 136 8.51 4.27 23.01
CA ALA A 136 9.21 3.85 21.81
C ALA A 136 8.92 2.39 21.48
N ILE A 137 8.81 2.09 20.18
CA ILE A 137 8.69 0.75 19.60
C ILE A 137 9.99 0.46 18.83
N VAL A 138 10.61 -0.68 19.12
CA VAL A 138 11.75 -1.20 18.36
C VAL A 138 11.29 -2.32 17.47
N MET A 139 11.51 -2.19 16.17
CA MET A 139 11.04 -3.13 15.15
C MET A 139 12.05 -3.28 14.01
N GLU A 140 11.79 -4.20 13.11
CA GLU A 140 12.59 -4.41 11.90
C GLU A 140 12.66 -3.13 11.07
N TRP A 141 13.87 -2.77 10.65
CA TRP A 141 14.04 -1.83 9.55
C TRP A 141 13.80 -2.58 8.24
N VAL A 142 12.73 -2.25 7.56
CA VAL A 142 12.39 -2.88 6.27
C VAL A 142 13.27 -2.28 5.18
N GLU A 143 14.22 -3.07 4.70
CA GLU A 143 15.06 -2.67 3.56
C GLU A 143 14.25 -2.77 2.26
N GLY A 144 14.10 -1.64 1.59
CA GLY A 144 13.31 -1.51 0.37
C GLY A 144 12.78 -0.10 0.17
N GLU A 145 11.82 0.03 -0.69
CA GLU A 145 11.16 1.30 -0.99
C GLU A 145 9.64 1.18 -0.86
N THR A 146 8.97 2.29 -0.52
CA THR A 146 7.51 2.33 -0.54
C THR A 146 7.00 2.25 -1.97
N LEU A 147 5.83 1.64 -2.14
CA LEU A 147 5.18 1.54 -3.45
C LEU A 147 4.94 2.93 -4.07
N ALA A 148 4.67 3.95 -3.24
CA ALA A 148 4.56 5.34 -3.68
C ALA A 148 5.83 5.86 -4.38
N ARG A 149 7.02 5.45 -3.92
CA ARG A 149 8.29 5.82 -4.56
C ARG A 149 8.60 4.94 -5.76
N LEU A 150 8.34 3.64 -5.64
CA LEU A 150 8.61 2.69 -6.72
C LEU A 150 7.74 2.92 -7.94
N ARG A 151 6.52 3.44 -7.76
CA ARG A 151 5.59 3.71 -8.87
C ARG A 151 6.25 4.47 -10.01
N SER A 152 6.97 5.55 -9.73
CA SER A 152 7.64 6.34 -10.78
C SER A 152 8.73 5.56 -11.54
N ARG A 153 9.35 4.57 -10.91
CA ARG A 153 10.37 3.70 -11.54
C ARG A 153 9.75 2.56 -12.33
N LEU A 154 8.58 2.09 -11.89
CA LEU A 154 7.82 1.02 -12.54
C LEU A 154 6.88 1.54 -13.62
N ALA A 155 6.63 2.86 -13.64
CA ALA A 155 5.76 3.47 -14.63
C ALA A 155 6.26 3.21 -16.07
N VAL A 156 5.33 2.86 -16.94
CA VAL A 156 5.60 2.56 -18.35
C VAL A 156 5.33 3.76 -19.24
N ASP A 157 4.71 4.80 -18.70
CA ASP A 157 4.42 6.06 -19.41
C ASP A 157 4.55 7.30 -18.52
N ASP A 158 4.41 8.48 -19.12
CA ASP A 158 4.51 9.77 -18.44
C ASP A 158 3.30 10.08 -17.53
N ALA A 159 2.20 9.35 -17.65
CA ALA A 159 1.05 9.44 -16.76
C ALA A 159 1.28 8.69 -15.43
N GLY A 160 2.40 7.98 -15.32
CA GLY A 160 2.74 7.22 -14.12
C GLY A 160 1.99 5.90 -13.99
N ARG A 161 1.45 5.38 -15.11
CA ARG A 161 0.74 4.10 -15.16
C ARG A 161 1.73 2.95 -15.17
N LEU A 162 1.41 1.90 -14.46
CA LEU A 162 2.10 0.63 -14.57
C LEU A 162 1.42 -0.22 -15.65
N SER A 163 2.15 -1.26 -16.10
CA SER A 163 1.51 -2.32 -16.84
C SER A 163 0.39 -2.95 -16.04
N PRO A 164 -0.76 -3.23 -16.66
CA PRO A 164 -1.86 -3.93 -16.02
C PRO A 164 -1.45 -5.26 -15.39
N LEU A 165 -0.57 -6.02 -16.04
CA LEU A 165 -0.07 -7.28 -15.47
C LEU A 165 0.78 -7.06 -14.20
N VAL A 166 1.67 -6.06 -14.18
CA VAL A 166 2.46 -5.71 -12.98
C VAL A 166 1.56 -5.18 -11.88
N ALA A 167 0.58 -4.33 -12.21
CA ALA A 167 -0.41 -3.84 -11.24
C ALA A 167 -1.24 -4.98 -10.65
N ALA A 168 -1.65 -5.97 -11.45
CA ALA A 168 -2.38 -7.15 -11.00
C ALA A 168 -1.54 -8.02 -10.06
N ARG A 169 -0.26 -8.25 -10.38
CA ARG A 169 0.69 -9.01 -9.54
C ARG A 169 0.90 -8.34 -8.19
N LEU A 170 1.13 -7.02 -8.17
CA LEU A 170 1.21 -6.24 -6.93
C LEU A 170 -0.10 -6.28 -6.15
N GLY A 171 -1.23 -6.17 -6.83
CA GLY A 171 -2.56 -6.29 -6.24
C GLY A 171 -2.80 -7.66 -5.62
N ARG A 172 -2.49 -8.75 -6.33
CA ARG A 172 -2.57 -10.12 -5.82
C ARG A 172 -1.78 -10.28 -4.52
N ASP A 173 -0.51 -9.86 -4.53
CA ASP A 173 0.36 -9.99 -3.36
C ASP A 173 -0.10 -9.09 -2.20
N LEU A 174 -0.73 -7.94 -2.48
CA LEU A 174 -1.35 -7.09 -1.48
C LEU A 174 -2.62 -7.74 -0.88
N PHE A 175 -3.48 -8.33 -1.69
CA PHE A 175 -4.68 -9.02 -1.19
C PHE A 175 -4.33 -10.31 -0.43
N ASP A 176 -3.23 -11.00 -0.76
CA ASP A 176 -2.69 -12.09 0.05
C ASP A 176 -2.31 -11.61 1.48
N LEU A 177 -1.76 -10.39 1.63
CA LEU A 177 -1.53 -9.82 2.96
C LEU A 177 -2.82 -9.59 3.74
N LEU A 178 -3.90 -9.12 3.08
CA LEU A 178 -5.21 -8.97 3.73
C LEU A 178 -5.76 -10.33 4.17
N CYS A 179 -5.62 -11.36 3.36
CA CYS A 179 -5.99 -12.73 3.74
C CYS A 179 -5.21 -13.19 4.98
N ARG A 180 -3.91 -12.90 5.07
CA ARG A 180 -3.09 -13.24 6.25
C ARG A 180 -3.55 -12.51 7.50
N MET A 181 -3.94 -11.23 7.40
CA MET A 181 -4.48 -10.46 8.52
C MET A 181 -5.76 -11.09 9.09
N SER A 182 -6.60 -11.69 8.24
CA SER A 182 -7.83 -12.36 8.67
C SER A 182 -7.60 -13.68 9.40
N LEU A 183 -6.39 -14.26 9.36
CA LEU A 183 -6.06 -15.52 10.02
C LEU A 183 -5.60 -15.36 11.48
N VAL A 184 -5.42 -14.14 11.97
CA VAL A 184 -4.92 -13.87 13.32
C VAL A 184 -6.09 -13.50 14.24
N GLY A 185 -6.35 -14.30 15.26
CA GLY A 185 -7.48 -14.09 16.17
C GLY A 185 -8.80 -14.10 15.41
N GLU A 186 -9.61 -13.08 15.63
CA GLU A 186 -10.84 -12.82 14.85
C GLU A 186 -10.59 -11.99 13.59
N GLY A 187 -9.32 -11.68 13.29
CA GLY A 187 -8.87 -10.86 12.18
C GLY A 187 -8.41 -9.47 12.60
N PHE A 188 -7.84 -8.75 11.64
CA PHE A 188 -7.38 -7.37 11.78
C PHE A 188 -7.83 -6.53 10.60
N VAL A 189 -8.02 -5.24 10.84
CA VAL A 189 -8.18 -4.21 9.81
C VAL A 189 -7.06 -3.18 9.95
N HIS A 190 -6.44 -2.82 8.83
CA HIS A 190 -5.32 -1.85 8.80
C HIS A 190 -5.82 -0.41 8.79
N ARG A 191 -6.88 -0.12 8.02
CA ARG A 191 -7.61 1.15 7.95
C ARG A 191 -6.86 2.31 7.30
N ASP A 192 -5.60 2.14 6.93
CA ASP A 192 -4.81 3.15 6.22
C ASP A 192 -3.89 2.50 5.16
N ILE A 193 -4.44 1.60 4.35
CA ILE A 193 -3.72 1.05 3.20
C ILE A 193 -3.60 2.11 2.13
N SER A 194 -2.36 2.39 1.73
CA SER A 194 -2.00 3.32 0.67
C SER A 194 -0.61 2.98 0.12
N PRO A 195 -0.22 3.45 -1.06
CA PRO A 195 1.11 3.21 -1.60
C PRO A 195 2.26 3.66 -0.69
N ALA A 196 2.02 4.62 0.21
CA ALA A 196 3.00 5.09 1.19
C ALA A 196 3.24 4.10 2.34
N ASN A 197 2.24 3.28 2.66
CA ASN A 197 2.28 2.31 3.75
C ASN A 197 2.55 0.87 3.28
N ILE A 198 2.84 0.68 1.99
CA ILE A 198 3.24 -0.58 1.39
C ILE A 198 4.70 -0.48 0.97
N MET A 199 5.57 -1.31 1.53
CA MET A 199 6.96 -1.42 1.11
C MET A 199 7.16 -2.66 0.24
N VAL A 200 8.02 -2.54 -0.77
CA VAL A 200 8.58 -3.67 -1.51
C VAL A 200 9.96 -3.94 -0.94
N ARG A 201 10.12 -5.09 -0.28
CA ARG A 201 11.39 -5.51 0.31
C ARG A 201 12.36 -5.92 -0.78
N THR A 202 13.62 -5.50 -0.66
CA THR A 202 14.65 -5.82 -1.66
C THR A 202 15.88 -6.52 -1.06
N ALA A 203 15.89 -6.74 0.26
CA ALA A 203 17.02 -7.34 0.96
C ALA A 203 17.32 -8.79 0.55
N ARG A 204 16.28 -9.59 0.27
CA ARG A 204 16.41 -11.00 -0.11
C ARG A 204 16.38 -11.21 -1.61
N LEU A 205 15.51 -10.49 -2.29
CA LEU A 205 15.27 -10.60 -3.72
C LEU A 205 15.23 -9.20 -4.33
N PRO A 206 16.20 -8.81 -5.18
CA PRO A 206 16.21 -7.52 -5.85
C PRO A 206 14.97 -7.29 -6.70
N LEU A 207 14.59 -6.03 -6.91
CA LEU A 207 13.35 -5.64 -7.59
C LEU A 207 13.24 -6.21 -9.02
N ASP A 208 14.33 -6.21 -9.78
CA ASP A 208 14.39 -6.77 -11.12
C ASP A 208 14.06 -8.28 -11.16
N ARG A 209 14.50 -9.00 -10.14
CA ARG A 209 14.15 -10.41 -9.98
C ARG A 209 12.69 -10.61 -9.60
N GLN A 210 12.16 -9.78 -8.70
CA GLN A 210 10.74 -9.81 -8.33
C GLN A 210 9.84 -9.55 -9.54
N LEU A 211 10.23 -8.60 -10.38
CA LEU A 211 9.54 -8.32 -11.65
C LEU A 211 9.57 -9.53 -12.59
N ALA A 212 10.74 -10.14 -12.77
CA ALA A 212 10.91 -11.31 -13.64
C ALA A 212 10.14 -12.54 -13.12
N GLU A 213 10.15 -12.76 -11.79
CA GLU A 213 9.42 -13.87 -11.17
C GLU A 213 7.90 -13.59 -11.05
N GLY A 214 7.49 -12.33 -11.23
CA GLY A 214 6.09 -11.92 -11.13
C GLY A 214 5.50 -12.02 -9.72
N THR A 215 6.35 -11.96 -8.69
CA THR A 215 5.97 -11.98 -7.27
C THR A 215 6.71 -10.90 -6.52
N PHE A 216 6.01 -10.19 -5.64
CA PHE A 216 6.59 -9.09 -4.86
C PHE A 216 6.63 -9.41 -3.37
N ASP A 217 7.78 -9.15 -2.73
CA ASP A 217 7.90 -9.27 -1.27
C ASP A 217 7.37 -7.99 -0.61
N LEU A 218 6.03 -7.91 -0.53
CA LEU A 218 5.35 -6.75 0.06
C LEU A 218 5.39 -6.80 1.59
N CYS A 219 5.44 -5.61 2.18
CA CYS A 219 5.38 -5.42 3.63
C CYS A 219 4.48 -4.23 3.97
N LEU A 220 3.39 -4.49 4.69
CA LEU A 220 2.54 -3.44 5.26
C LEU A 220 3.22 -2.85 6.49
N ILE A 221 3.27 -1.53 6.54
CA ILE A 221 3.87 -0.75 7.63
C ILE A 221 2.86 0.25 8.19
N ASP A 222 3.13 0.75 9.39
CA ASP A 222 2.33 1.77 10.10
C ASP A 222 0.94 1.28 10.54
N PHE A 223 0.90 0.73 11.77
CA PHE A 223 -0.30 0.18 12.39
C PHE A 223 -1.07 1.18 13.26
N GLY A 224 -0.75 2.48 13.17
CA GLY A 224 -1.35 3.53 14.00
C GLY A 224 -2.87 3.70 13.83
N SER A 225 -3.44 3.19 12.76
CA SER A 225 -4.88 3.16 12.51
C SER A 225 -5.49 1.75 12.65
N SER A 226 -4.69 0.72 12.85
CA SER A 226 -5.10 -0.68 12.83
C SER A 226 -5.94 -1.05 14.05
N LEU A 227 -6.77 -2.07 13.89
CA LEU A 227 -7.67 -2.57 14.91
C LEU A 227 -7.78 -4.09 14.82
N ALA A 228 -7.69 -4.76 15.98
CA ALA A 228 -8.08 -6.16 16.11
C ALA A 228 -9.61 -6.27 16.10
N LEU A 229 -10.14 -7.24 15.34
CA LEU A 229 -11.58 -7.50 15.32
C LEU A 229 -12.00 -8.22 16.61
N GLU A 230 -13.20 -7.91 17.07
CA GLU A 230 -13.81 -8.57 18.24
C GLU A 230 -14.78 -9.65 17.76
N PRO A 231 -14.97 -10.74 18.55
CA PRO A 231 -16.01 -11.72 18.25
C PRO A 231 -17.37 -11.06 18.06
N ALA A 232 -18.16 -11.55 17.12
CA ALA A 232 -19.49 -11.01 16.83
C ALA A 232 -20.41 -10.94 18.09
N SER A 233 -20.20 -11.86 19.05
CA SER A 233 -20.91 -11.84 20.34
C SER A 233 -20.54 -10.66 21.25
N ALA A 234 -19.36 -10.09 21.10
CA ALA A 234 -18.89 -8.94 21.88
C ALA A 234 -19.38 -7.61 21.29
N VAL A 235 -19.65 -7.55 19.99
CA VAL A 235 -20.14 -6.34 19.31
C VAL A 235 -21.58 -5.98 19.74
N ALA A 236 -22.38 -6.99 20.12
CA ALA A 236 -23.73 -6.78 20.62
C ALA A 236 -23.81 -6.23 22.07
N GLY A 237 -22.69 -6.23 22.79
CA GLY A 237 -22.58 -5.70 24.14
C GLY A 237 -22.04 -4.28 24.16
N THR A 238 -22.68 -3.39 24.93
CA THR A 238 -22.34 -1.96 25.04
C THR A 238 -20.97 -1.63 25.66
N GLY A 239 -20.02 -2.56 25.68
CA GLY A 239 -18.75 -2.47 26.43
C GLY A 239 -17.44 -2.64 25.65
N GLY A 240 -17.45 -2.85 24.35
CA GLY A 240 -16.21 -3.01 23.57
C GLY A 240 -15.36 -1.73 23.59
N LYS A 241 -14.05 -1.87 23.72
CA LYS A 241 -13.11 -0.73 23.66
C LYS A 241 -13.16 -0.12 22.27
N ALA A 242 -13.69 1.10 22.15
CA ALA A 242 -13.57 1.87 20.91
C ALA A 242 -12.07 2.06 20.56
N SER A 243 -11.72 1.93 19.29
CA SER A 243 -10.34 2.21 18.85
C SER A 243 -9.97 3.66 19.17
N PHE A 244 -8.68 3.94 19.24
CA PHE A 244 -8.21 5.31 19.48
C PHE A 244 -8.76 6.30 18.44
N THR A 245 -8.75 5.93 17.16
CA THR A 245 -9.29 6.75 16.06
C THR A 245 -10.81 6.96 16.16
N GLU A 246 -11.54 6.07 16.80
CA GLU A 246 -12.96 6.25 17.10
C GLU A 246 -13.21 7.13 18.32
N ARG A 247 -12.34 7.02 19.34
CA ARG A 247 -12.43 7.87 20.54
C ARG A 247 -11.98 9.30 20.28
N TYR A 248 -11.12 9.52 19.28
CA TYR A 248 -10.52 10.82 19.00
C TYR A 248 -10.62 11.15 17.51
N ALA A 249 -11.80 11.61 17.11
CA ALA A 249 -12.11 12.00 15.72
C ALA A 249 -11.11 13.00 15.09
N THR A 250 -10.36 13.74 15.92
CA THR A 250 -9.30 14.66 15.49
C THR A 250 -8.06 13.98 14.95
N LEU A 251 -7.88 12.67 15.17
CA LEU A 251 -6.72 11.90 14.73
C LEU A 251 -7.05 10.91 13.61
N ARG A 252 -8.08 11.18 12.83
CA ARG A 252 -8.44 10.39 11.66
C ARG A 252 -7.30 10.39 10.66
N ARG A 253 -6.85 9.19 10.29
CA ARG A 253 -5.68 9.01 9.45
C ARG A 253 -5.88 8.07 8.28
N ALA A 254 -7.10 7.88 7.84
CA ALA A 254 -7.26 7.32 6.52
C ALA A 254 -6.85 8.37 5.49
N THR A 255 -5.94 8.02 4.61
CA THR A 255 -5.56 8.87 3.48
C THR A 255 -6.76 9.02 2.56
N VAL A 256 -7.35 10.22 2.51
CA VAL A 256 -8.66 10.50 1.89
C VAL A 256 -8.79 9.92 0.48
N ALA A 257 -7.73 9.95 -0.31
CA ALA A 257 -7.74 9.42 -1.68
C ALA A 257 -8.09 7.93 -1.72
N TYR A 258 -7.60 7.13 -0.76
CA TYR A 258 -7.78 5.67 -0.72
C TYR A 258 -8.88 5.20 0.24
N ALA A 259 -9.28 6.05 1.19
CA ALA A 259 -10.25 5.68 2.22
C ALA A 259 -11.66 5.46 1.64
N PRO A 260 -12.39 4.43 2.10
CA PRO A 260 -13.79 4.26 1.74
C PRO A 260 -14.70 5.30 2.40
N PRO A 261 -15.93 5.49 1.91
CA PRO A 261 -16.85 6.51 2.41
C PRO A 261 -17.06 6.48 3.93
N GLU A 262 -17.24 5.30 4.52
CA GLU A 262 -17.48 5.12 5.96
C GLU A 262 -16.32 5.56 6.85
N MET A 263 -15.13 5.75 6.29
CA MET A 263 -13.98 6.33 6.98
C MET A 263 -13.95 7.87 6.93
N LEU A 264 -14.80 8.50 6.14
CA LEU A 264 -14.76 9.93 5.82
C LEU A 264 -15.90 10.74 6.46
N THR A 265 -16.75 10.12 7.28
CA THR A 265 -17.88 10.77 7.96
C THR A 265 -18.05 10.22 9.37
N ASP A 266 -18.71 10.97 10.25
CA ASP A 266 -19.16 10.51 11.57
C ASP A 266 -20.69 10.47 11.69
N ASP A 267 -21.41 10.82 10.64
CA ASP A 267 -22.83 11.12 10.68
C ASP A 267 -23.71 9.98 10.13
N ILE A 268 -23.24 8.73 10.16
CA ILE A 268 -24.00 7.57 9.69
C ILE A 268 -24.23 6.57 10.83
N PRO A 269 -25.42 5.87 10.83
CA PRO A 269 -25.69 4.81 11.79
C PRO A 269 -24.68 3.67 11.70
N ASP A 270 -24.49 2.94 12.79
CA ASP A 270 -23.67 1.74 12.88
C ASP A 270 -22.22 1.90 12.42
N LEU A 271 -21.71 3.15 12.44
CA LEU A 271 -20.38 3.53 11.96
C LEU A 271 -19.26 2.68 12.57
N ARG A 272 -19.41 2.31 13.85
CA ARG A 272 -18.42 1.45 14.53
C ARG A 272 -18.32 0.08 13.86
N ALA A 273 -19.45 -0.57 13.62
CA ALA A 273 -19.48 -1.88 12.95
C ALA A 273 -18.90 -1.79 11.53
N LEU A 274 -19.26 -0.73 10.79
CA LEU A 274 -18.71 -0.48 9.46
C LEU A 274 -17.18 -0.31 9.48
N ARG A 275 -16.64 0.39 10.49
CA ARG A 275 -15.21 0.64 10.64
C ARG A 275 -14.41 -0.54 11.21
N MET A 276 -15.07 -1.61 11.61
CA MET A 276 -14.48 -2.87 12.07
C MET A 276 -14.54 -3.98 11.00
N SER A 277 -14.87 -3.67 9.76
CA SER A 277 -14.99 -4.64 8.69
C SER A 277 -13.75 -4.70 7.81
N PRO A 278 -13.26 -5.89 7.44
CA PRO A 278 -12.17 -6.06 6.46
C PRO A 278 -12.45 -5.40 5.10
N ALA A 279 -13.70 -5.18 4.75
CA ALA A 279 -14.10 -4.51 3.52
C ALA A 279 -13.61 -3.05 3.40
N ILE A 280 -13.15 -2.42 4.51
CA ILE A 280 -12.43 -1.14 4.48
C ILE A 280 -11.11 -1.30 3.73
N ASP A 281 -10.35 -2.32 4.10
CA ASP A 281 -9.03 -2.57 3.53
C ASP A 281 -9.13 -3.07 2.09
N VAL A 282 -10.19 -3.79 1.74
CA VAL A 282 -10.51 -4.16 0.35
C VAL A 282 -10.64 -2.91 -0.54
N TYR A 283 -11.41 -1.91 -0.09
CA TYR A 283 -11.56 -0.66 -0.83
C TYR A 283 -10.22 0.09 -0.97
N ALA A 284 -9.47 0.20 0.12
CA ALA A 284 -8.20 0.93 0.15
C ALA A 284 -7.11 0.24 -0.70
N ALA A 285 -7.04 -1.10 -0.65
CA ALA A 285 -6.16 -1.88 -1.50
C ALA A 285 -6.52 -1.76 -2.98
N ALA A 286 -7.82 -1.83 -3.31
CA ALA A 286 -8.30 -1.62 -4.66
C ALA A 286 -8.04 -0.19 -5.17
N SER A 287 -8.18 0.82 -4.30
CA SER A 287 -7.81 2.21 -4.63
C SER A 287 -6.32 2.33 -4.96
N THR A 288 -5.47 1.59 -4.24
CA THR A 288 -4.04 1.50 -4.55
C THR A 288 -3.80 0.85 -5.91
N VAL A 289 -4.44 -0.30 -6.20
CA VAL A 289 -4.31 -0.98 -7.51
C VAL A 289 -4.84 -0.10 -8.64
N TYR A 290 -5.96 0.59 -8.41
CA TYR A 290 -6.50 1.56 -9.37
C TYR A 290 -5.46 2.63 -9.73
N GLU A 291 -4.79 3.22 -8.72
CA GLU A 291 -3.75 4.21 -8.97
C GLU A 291 -2.56 3.64 -9.75
N LEU A 292 -2.17 2.40 -9.48
CA LEU A 292 -1.12 1.73 -10.27
C LEU A 292 -1.50 1.58 -11.74
N ILE A 293 -2.77 1.31 -12.03
CA ILE A 293 -3.30 1.16 -13.39
C ILE A 293 -3.47 2.52 -14.06
N ALA A 294 -4.11 3.47 -13.39
CA ALA A 294 -4.55 4.73 -14.00
C ALA A 294 -3.54 5.88 -13.86
N GLY A 295 -2.50 5.73 -13.01
CA GLY A 295 -1.53 6.76 -12.69
C GLY A 295 -2.03 7.83 -11.72
N VAL A 296 -3.31 7.79 -11.34
CA VAL A 296 -3.98 8.70 -10.39
C VAL A 296 -4.89 7.90 -9.48
N ALA A 297 -5.11 8.39 -8.26
CA ALA A 297 -6.05 7.74 -7.34
C ALA A 297 -7.50 7.86 -7.82
N PRO A 298 -8.42 6.97 -7.37
CA PRO A 298 -9.83 7.10 -7.69
C PRO A 298 -10.37 8.49 -7.31
N TYR A 299 -11.22 9.08 -8.15
CA TYR A 299 -11.78 10.42 -8.01
C TYR A 299 -10.81 11.59 -8.19
N GLU A 300 -9.55 11.37 -8.46
CA GLU A 300 -8.59 12.38 -8.88
C GLU A 300 -8.62 12.55 -10.40
N ALA A 301 -8.64 13.79 -10.87
CA ALA A 301 -8.57 14.06 -12.29
C ALA A 301 -7.14 13.86 -12.79
N ALA A 302 -6.95 13.14 -13.89
CA ALA A 302 -5.67 13.05 -14.55
C ALA A 302 -5.15 14.46 -14.92
N PRO A 303 -3.85 14.76 -14.72
CA PRO A 303 -3.29 16.04 -15.13
C PRO A 303 -3.49 16.22 -16.65
N SER A 304 -4.27 17.24 -17.05
CA SER A 304 -4.51 17.54 -18.44
C SER A 304 -3.20 18.00 -19.09
N ALA A 305 -2.77 17.30 -20.14
CA ALA A 305 -1.55 17.60 -20.91
C ALA A 305 -1.61 18.96 -21.68
N SER A 306 -2.71 19.71 -21.59
CA SER A 306 -2.86 21.02 -22.20
C SER A 306 -2.71 22.12 -21.17
N GLY A 307 -1.53 22.70 -21.09
CA GLY A 307 -1.25 23.95 -20.39
C GLY A 307 -1.96 25.14 -21.04
N THR A 308 -3.25 25.27 -20.86
CA THR A 308 -3.99 26.51 -21.07
C THR A 308 -4.50 27.01 -19.72
N SER A 309 -3.67 27.87 -19.13
CA SER A 309 -4.06 28.80 -18.10
C SER A 309 -5.24 29.64 -18.59
N GLY A 310 -6.39 29.49 -17.97
CA GLY A 310 -7.46 30.44 -18.22
C GLY A 310 -8.87 29.88 -18.05
N SER A 311 -9.30 29.73 -16.84
CA SER A 311 -10.63 30.17 -16.38
C SER A 311 -10.79 29.76 -14.91
N ARG A 312 -10.91 30.74 -14.01
CA ARG A 312 -11.43 30.53 -12.66
C ARG A 312 -12.82 29.92 -12.81
N LYS A 313 -12.91 28.57 -12.80
CA LYS A 313 -14.19 27.88 -12.62
C LYS A 313 -14.73 28.32 -11.26
N LYS A 314 -15.92 28.91 -11.28
CA LYS A 314 -16.78 29.18 -10.12
C LYS A 314 -16.64 28.05 -9.12
N THR A 315 -16.45 28.41 -7.86
CA THR A 315 -16.57 27.53 -6.68
C THR A 315 -17.86 26.72 -6.83
N ARG A 316 -17.79 25.55 -7.43
CA ARG A 316 -18.79 24.51 -7.20
C ARG A 316 -18.66 24.17 -5.72
N ASP A 317 -19.78 24.11 -5.02
CA ASP A 317 -19.86 23.50 -3.69
C ASP A 317 -19.09 22.18 -3.77
N ILE A 318 -17.88 22.15 -3.17
CA ILE A 318 -17.06 20.95 -3.16
C ILE A 318 -17.80 20.01 -2.24
N ALA A 319 -18.51 19.04 -2.80
CA ALA A 319 -19.15 17.99 -2.04
C ALA A 319 -18.10 17.40 -1.08
N SER A 320 -18.47 17.14 0.16
CA SER A 320 -17.54 16.49 1.09
C SER A 320 -17.00 15.21 0.45
N PRO A 321 -15.75 14.80 0.73
CA PRO A 321 -15.18 13.56 0.19
C PRO A 321 -16.07 12.33 0.42
N TYR A 322 -16.81 12.32 1.53
CA TYR A 322 -17.81 11.31 1.82
C TYR A 322 -18.92 11.31 0.76
N ARG A 323 -19.55 12.47 0.52
CA ARG A 323 -20.64 12.57 -0.47
C ARG A 323 -20.15 12.26 -1.88
N LEU A 324 -18.97 12.74 -2.25
CA LEU A 324 -18.39 12.41 -3.54
C LEU A 324 -18.33 10.89 -3.74
N LYS A 325 -17.80 10.15 -2.76
CA LYS A 325 -17.64 8.69 -2.87
C LYS A 325 -18.95 7.89 -2.68
N MET A 326 -19.96 8.47 -2.03
CA MET A 326 -21.27 7.84 -1.89
C MET A 326 -22.17 8.06 -3.11
N ASP A 327 -22.16 9.28 -3.65
CA ASP A 327 -23.10 9.70 -4.69
C ASP A 327 -22.59 9.46 -6.11
N THR A 328 -21.28 9.20 -6.27
CA THR A 328 -20.65 8.95 -7.57
C THR A 328 -19.79 7.68 -7.52
N ARG A 329 -19.49 7.13 -8.69
CA ARG A 329 -18.47 6.10 -8.86
C ARG A 329 -17.20 6.73 -9.41
N PRO A 330 -16.01 6.17 -9.14
CA PRO A 330 -14.80 6.60 -9.84
C PRO A 330 -14.95 6.28 -11.33
N ASP A 331 -14.26 7.04 -12.16
CA ASP A 331 -14.19 6.74 -13.58
C ASP A 331 -13.62 5.34 -13.81
N TYR A 332 -13.99 4.71 -14.90
CA TYR A 332 -13.39 3.44 -15.28
C TYR A 332 -11.89 3.69 -15.61
N PRO A 333 -10.94 2.90 -15.06
CA PRO A 333 -9.53 3.23 -15.18
C PRO A 333 -9.07 3.16 -16.64
N ILE A 334 -8.19 4.10 -17.00
CA ILE A 334 -7.52 4.14 -18.30
C ILE A 334 -6.11 3.57 -18.11
N GLY A 335 -5.91 2.33 -18.51
CA GLY A 335 -4.63 1.64 -18.39
C GLY A 335 -3.61 2.02 -19.47
N ALA A 336 -2.42 1.46 -19.34
CA ALA A 336 -1.28 1.75 -20.23
C ALA A 336 -1.47 1.25 -21.68
N HIS A 337 -2.39 0.33 -21.93
CA HIS A 337 -2.71 -0.16 -23.27
C HIS A 337 -3.83 0.63 -23.97
N ALA A 338 -4.33 1.69 -23.33
CA ALA A 338 -5.37 2.53 -23.93
C ALA A 338 -4.90 3.23 -25.21
N PRO A 339 -5.82 3.62 -26.12
CA PRO A 339 -5.48 4.38 -27.31
C PRO A 339 -4.65 5.62 -26.99
N GLY A 340 -3.62 5.89 -27.82
CA GLY A 340 -2.71 7.01 -27.64
C GLY A 340 -1.48 6.75 -26.76
N CYS A 341 -1.36 5.59 -26.11
CA CYS A 341 -0.14 5.18 -25.43
C CYS A 341 0.89 4.60 -26.40
N ASP A 342 2.19 4.81 -26.13
CA ASP A 342 3.27 4.22 -26.93
C ASP A 342 3.45 2.75 -26.60
N LEU A 343 2.81 1.87 -27.36
CA LEU A 343 2.85 0.43 -27.15
C LEU A 343 4.27 -0.13 -27.32
N THR A 344 5.06 0.42 -28.22
CA THR A 344 6.44 -0.03 -28.45
C THR A 344 7.32 0.24 -27.23
N GLN A 345 7.19 1.39 -26.60
CA GLN A 345 7.92 1.74 -25.40
C GLN A 345 7.48 0.86 -24.21
N LEU A 346 6.18 0.62 -24.11
CA LEU A 346 5.59 -0.21 -23.07
C LEU A 346 6.10 -1.65 -23.17
N LEU A 347 6.01 -2.27 -24.33
CA LEU A 347 6.46 -3.65 -24.57
C LEU A 347 7.97 -3.85 -24.32
N ARG A 348 8.79 -2.79 -24.49
CA ARG A 348 10.21 -2.84 -24.12
C ARG A 348 10.45 -2.95 -22.62
N ARG A 349 9.54 -2.42 -21.81
CA ARG A 349 9.62 -2.46 -20.32
C ARG A 349 8.98 -3.69 -19.73
N GLU A 350 8.27 -4.47 -20.53
CA GLU A 350 7.57 -5.69 -20.14
C GLU A 350 7.93 -6.87 -21.04
N PRO A 351 9.16 -7.37 -20.94
CA PRO A 351 9.65 -8.39 -21.87
C PRO A 351 8.77 -9.64 -21.92
N ASP A 352 8.17 -10.04 -20.82
CA ASP A 352 7.32 -11.25 -20.81
C ASP A 352 5.98 -11.03 -21.53
N VAL A 353 5.35 -9.86 -21.32
CA VAL A 353 4.13 -9.48 -22.06
C VAL A 353 4.47 -9.22 -23.51
N ALA A 354 5.58 -8.52 -23.77
CA ALA A 354 6.05 -8.25 -25.12
C ALA A 354 6.34 -9.53 -25.89
N LEU A 355 7.01 -10.50 -25.25
CA LEU A 355 7.35 -11.77 -25.90
C LEU A 355 6.09 -12.55 -26.24
N ALA A 356 5.17 -12.75 -25.27
CA ALA A 356 3.93 -13.45 -25.50
C ALA A 356 3.03 -12.76 -26.55
N ALA A 357 2.91 -11.44 -26.49
CA ALA A 357 2.14 -10.65 -27.44
C ALA A 357 2.78 -10.64 -28.83
N ALA A 358 4.12 -10.50 -28.92
CA ALA A 358 4.85 -10.49 -30.17
C ALA A 358 4.80 -11.87 -30.87
N GLU A 359 4.96 -12.97 -30.14
CA GLU A 359 4.83 -14.33 -30.68
C GLU A 359 3.44 -14.57 -31.26
N GLN A 360 2.39 -14.16 -30.56
CA GLN A 360 1.01 -14.30 -31.02
C GLN A 360 0.73 -13.37 -32.23
N ALA A 361 1.19 -12.12 -32.20
CA ALA A 361 1.04 -11.17 -33.27
C ALA A 361 1.78 -11.65 -34.54
N GLN A 362 3.00 -12.16 -34.40
CA GLN A 362 3.80 -12.72 -35.48
C GLN A 362 3.11 -13.93 -36.14
N GLN A 363 2.53 -14.84 -35.33
CA GLN A 363 1.78 -15.97 -35.85
C GLN A 363 0.57 -15.56 -36.69
N LEU A 364 0.02 -14.38 -36.40
CA LEU A 364 -1.13 -13.80 -37.11
C LEU A 364 -0.73 -12.78 -38.21
N GLY A 365 0.57 -12.55 -38.38
CA GLY A 365 1.09 -11.58 -39.36
C GLY A 365 0.81 -10.12 -38.98
N LEU A 366 0.64 -9.83 -37.68
CA LEU A 366 0.41 -8.48 -37.17
C LEU A 366 1.73 -7.80 -36.75
N GLU A 367 1.79 -6.50 -36.95
CA GLU A 367 2.91 -5.69 -36.46
C GLU A 367 2.85 -5.53 -34.95
N PRO A 368 4.01 -5.40 -34.24
CA PRO A 368 4.07 -5.32 -32.81
C PRO A 368 3.36 -4.09 -32.19
N ASP A 369 3.09 -3.06 -32.98
CA ASP A 369 2.43 -1.81 -32.59
C ASP A 369 1.03 -1.64 -33.21
N SER A 370 0.47 -2.71 -33.77
CA SER A 370 -0.83 -2.68 -34.43
C SER A 370 -1.98 -2.31 -33.49
N GLU A 371 -3.02 -1.67 -34.01
CA GLU A 371 -4.24 -1.37 -33.26
C GLU A 371 -4.92 -2.65 -32.79
N GLU A 372 -4.90 -3.72 -33.59
CA GLU A 372 -5.48 -5.01 -33.21
C GLU A 372 -4.81 -5.60 -31.95
N LEU A 373 -3.49 -5.47 -31.84
CA LEU A 373 -2.78 -5.92 -30.64
C LEU A 373 -3.15 -5.05 -29.42
N ARG A 374 -3.22 -3.73 -29.62
CA ARG A 374 -3.64 -2.78 -28.58
C ARG A 374 -5.04 -3.08 -28.06
N ASP A 375 -5.99 -3.26 -28.98
CA ASP A 375 -7.37 -3.57 -28.65
C ASP A 375 -7.49 -4.90 -27.92
N ALA A 376 -6.70 -5.91 -28.33
CA ALA A 376 -6.66 -7.19 -27.69
C ALA A 376 -6.14 -7.10 -26.24
N LEU A 377 -5.08 -6.32 -26.02
CA LEU A 377 -4.52 -6.07 -24.69
C LEU A 377 -5.53 -5.31 -23.82
N ALA A 378 -6.09 -4.19 -24.31
CA ALA A 378 -7.08 -3.41 -23.57
C ALA A 378 -8.33 -4.21 -23.21
N PHE A 379 -8.74 -5.13 -24.10
CA PHE A 379 -9.86 -6.02 -23.84
C PHE A 379 -9.58 -7.03 -22.72
N VAL A 380 -8.37 -7.56 -22.65
CA VAL A 380 -7.93 -8.45 -21.57
C VAL A 380 -7.82 -7.68 -20.26
N ASP A 381 -7.22 -6.49 -20.29
CA ASP A 381 -7.04 -5.63 -19.10
C ASP A 381 -8.36 -5.26 -18.42
N ALA A 382 -9.42 -5.16 -19.18
CA ALA A 382 -10.75 -4.87 -18.65
C ALA A 382 -11.24 -5.91 -17.64
N GLN A 383 -10.73 -7.18 -17.67
CA GLN A 383 -11.02 -8.16 -16.62
C GLN A 383 -10.46 -7.70 -15.26
N LEU A 384 -9.21 -7.19 -15.24
CA LEU A 384 -8.61 -6.61 -14.04
C LEU A 384 -9.40 -5.39 -13.54
N PHE A 385 -9.77 -4.51 -14.48
CA PHE A 385 -10.47 -3.28 -14.15
C PHE A 385 -11.83 -3.55 -13.53
N ASP A 386 -12.56 -4.55 -14.01
CA ASP A 386 -13.85 -4.97 -13.44
C ASP A 386 -13.71 -5.47 -12.00
N VAL A 387 -12.65 -6.26 -11.70
CA VAL A 387 -12.33 -6.71 -10.34
C VAL A 387 -12.07 -5.52 -9.42
N VAL A 388 -11.23 -4.57 -9.86
CA VAL A 388 -10.91 -3.37 -9.08
C VAL A 388 -12.15 -2.52 -8.83
N MET A 389 -12.97 -2.29 -9.87
CA MET A 389 -14.20 -1.51 -9.76
C MET A 389 -15.26 -2.16 -8.84
N ALA A 390 -15.32 -3.48 -8.78
CA ALA A 390 -16.19 -4.19 -7.82
C ALA A 390 -15.78 -3.91 -6.37
N CYS A 391 -14.46 -3.85 -6.09
CA CYS A 391 -13.94 -3.54 -4.75
C CYS A 391 -14.20 -2.08 -4.34
N LEU A 392 -14.35 -1.16 -5.30
CA LEU A 392 -14.61 0.27 -5.07
C LEU A 392 -16.10 0.61 -4.90
N SER A 393 -16.94 -0.38 -4.60
CA SER A 393 -18.35 -0.13 -4.28
C SER A 393 -18.49 0.83 -3.09
N SER A 394 -19.37 1.84 -3.23
CA SER A 394 -19.70 2.77 -2.15
C SER A 394 -20.29 2.04 -0.94
N HIS A 395 -21.09 1.01 -1.20
CA HIS A 395 -21.70 0.20 -0.16
C HIS A 395 -20.79 -0.96 0.24
N GLN A 396 -20.40 -0.99 1.50
CA GLN A 396 -19.48 -1.96 2.05
C GLN A 396 -19.88 -3.43 1.80
N LYS A 397 -21.19 -3.74 1.94
CA LYS A 397 -21.75 -5.09 1.73
C LYS A 397 -21.63 -5.62 0.30
N ASP A 398 -21.42 -4.73 -0.67
CA ASP A 398 -21.30 -5.10 -2.08
C ASP A 398 -19.83 -5.30 -2.50
N ARG A 399 -18.89 -5.08 -1.58
CA ARG A 399 -17.46 -5.35 -1.81
C ARG A 399 -17.17 -6.83 -1.63
N PRO A 400 -16.36 -7.41 -2.50
CA PRO A 400 -15.98 -8.82 -2.40
C PRO A 400 -15.05 -9.07 -1.20
N GLU A 401 -14.98 -10.33 -0.76
CA GLU A 401 -14.04 -10.76 0.26
C GLU A 401 -12.59 -10.76 -0.27
N PRO A 402 -11.58 -10.47 0.59
CA PRO A 402 -10.17 -10.41 0.17
C PRO A 402 -9.70 -11.64 -0.59
N ALA A 403 -10.09 -12.85 -0.16
CA ALA A 403 -9.69 -14.10 -0.80
C ALA A 403 -10.29 -14.28 -2.20
N ALA A 404 -11.51 -13.77 -2.44
CA ALA A 404 -12.12 -13.80 -3.76
C ALA A 404 -11.39 -12.84 -4.73
N VAL A 405 -10.95 -11.67 -4.23
CA VAL A 405 -10.16 -10.72 -5.03
C VAL A 405 -8.78 -11.31 -5.34
N GLU A 406 -8.09 -11.84 -4.35
CA GLU A 406 -6.78 -12.50 -4.55
C GLU A 406 -6.86 -13.59 -5.61
N ALA A 407 -7.84 -14.51 -5.50
CA ALA A 407 -8.05 -15.59 -6.47
C ALA A 407 -8.33 -15.05 -7.89
N SER A 408 -9.09 -13.95 -8.01
CA SER A 408 -9.38 -13.33 -9.30
C SER A 408 -8.14 -12.70 -9.93
N LEU A 409 -7.31 -12.01 -9.12
CA LEU A 409 -6.06 -11.43 -9.58
C LEU A 409 -5.03 -12.51 -9.95
N SER A 410 -4.95 -13.60 -9.19
CA SER A 410 -4.17 -14.78 -9.54
C SER A 410 -4.59 -15.35 -10.89
N ALA A 411 -5.88 -15.61 -11.09
CA ALA A 411 -6.41 -16.12 -12.34
C ALA A 411 -6.12 -15.19 -13.53
N PHE A 412 -6.24 -13.86 -13.33
CA PHE A 412 -5.87 -12.88 -14.35
C PHE A 412 -4.40 -13.01 -14.73
N CYS A 413 -3.49 -13.06 -13.74
CA CYS A 413 -2.05 -13.18 -13.99
C CYS A 413 -1.71 -14.48 -14.72
N ASP A 414 -2.30 -15.61 -14.29
CA ASP A 414 -2.02 -16.95 -14.83
C ASP A 414 -2.50 -17.13 -16.27
N HIS A 415 -3.61 -16.48 -16.61
CA HIS A 415 -4.21 -16.60 -17.95
C HIS A 415 -3.90 -15.42 -18.88
N TYR A 416 -3.13 -14.43 -18.44
CA TYR A 416 -2.94 -13.17 -19.19
C TYR A 416 -2.46 -13.41 -20.62
N ALA A 417 -1.32 -14.08 -20.80
CA ALA A 417 -0.75 -14.36 -22.12
C ALA A 417 -1.70 -15.18 -23.00
N GLN A 418 -2.36 -16.20 -22.41
CA GLN A 418 -3.34 -17.01 -23.13
C GLN A 418 -4.53 -16.18 -23.58
N ASN A 419 -5.03 -15.29 -22.73
CA ASN A 419 -6.17 -14.43 -23.01
C ASN A 419 -5.85 -13.38 -24.09
N VAL A 420 -4.62 -12.84 -24.12
CA VAL A 420 -4.16 -11.98 -25.24
C VAL A 420 -4.24 -12.75 -26.56
N GLY A 421 -3.72 -13.98 -26.60
CA GLY A 421 -3.81 -14.81 -27.81
C GLY A 421 -5.27 -15.15 -28.20
N ARG A 422 -6.13 -15.43 -27.24
CA ARG A 422 -7.57 -15.65 -27.51
C ARG A 422 -8.26 -14.41 -28.04
N SER A 423 -7.97 -13.25 -27.43
CA SER A 423 -8.51 -11.96 -27.87
C SER A 423 -8.14 -11.67 -29.33
N LEU A 424 -6.87 -11.87 -29.70
CA LEU A 424 -6.39 -11.68 -31.07
C LEU A 424 -7.08 -12.60 -32.09
N ARG A 425 -7.47 -13.81 -31.69
CA ARG A 425 -8.19 -14.77 -32.54
C ARG A 425 -9.71 -14.60 -32.50
N GLY A 426 -10.22 -13.65 -31.72
CA GLY A 426 -11.66 -13.46 -31.56
C GLY A 426 -12.33 -14.58 -30.75
N GLU A 427 -11.59 -15.25 -29.87
CA GLU A 427 -12.08 -16.33 -29.00
C GLU A 427 -12.54 -15.76 -27.63
N PRO A 428 -13.46 -16.45 -26.94
CA PRO A 428 -13.82 -16.09 -25.55
C PRO A 428 -12.60 -16.15 -24.63
N LEU A 429 -12.48 -15.15 -23.75
CA LEU A 429 -11.44 -15.15 -22.72
C LEU A 429 -11.73 -16.22 -21.66
N THR A 430 -10.66 -16.73 -21.02
CA THR A 430 -10.80 -17.44 -19.76
C THR A 430 -11.23 -16.43 -18.69
N PRO A 431 -12.40 -16.61 -18.04
CA PRO A 431 -12.93 -15.61 -17.13
C PRO A 431 -12.12 -15.58 -15.81
N CYS A 432 -12.00 -14.40 -15.21
CA CYS A 432 -11.67 -14.28 -13.80
C CYS A 432 -12.91 -14.61 -12.95
N PRO A 433 -12.78 -15.21 -11.75
CA PRO A 433 -13.92 -15.58 -10.89
C PRO A 433 -14.90 -14.44 -10.59
N MET A 434 -14.41 -13.19 -10.58
CA MET A 434 -15.21 -11.98 -10.33
C MET A 434 -15.47 -11.14 -11.57
N ASP A 435 -15.14 -11.62 -12.75
CA ASP A 435 -15.49 -10.95 -14.00
C ASP A 435 -17.01 -11.01 -14.19
N ALA A 436 -17.69 -9.93 -13.83
CA ALA A 436 -19.14 -9.82 -13.87
C ALA A 436 -19.71 -9.87 -15.30
N SER A 437 -18.86 -9.66 -16.33
CA SER A 437 -19.32 -9.51 -17.72
C SER A 437 -19.31 -10.82 -18.50
N GLY A 438 -18.68 -11.90 -17.98
CA GLY A 438 -18.53 -13.16 -18.72
C GLY A 438 -17.96 -12.89 -20.12
N ARG A 439 -16.91 -12.06 -20.21
CA ARG A 439 -16.43 -11.44 -21.43
C ARG A 439 -16.19 -12.46 -22.54
N ALA A 440 -17.11 -12.49 -23.48
CA ALA A 440 -16.91 -13.16 -24.76
C ALA A 440 -16.39 -12.14 -25.77
N VAL A 441 -15.32 -12.48 -26.45
CA VAL A 441 -14.83 -11.64 -27.55
C VAL A 441 -15.84 -11.75 -28.68
N ARG A 442 -16.50 -10.65 -29.00
CA ARG A 442 -17.32 -10.51 -30.20
C ARG A 442 -16.64 -9.51 -31.13
N ARG A 443 -15.67 -9.95 -31.91
CA ARG A 443 -15.09 -9.14 -32.99
C ARG A 443 -16.14 -8.67 -34.02
N ALA A 444 -17.26 -9.36 -34.13
CA ALA A 444 -18.32 -9.07 -35.08
C ALA A 444 -19.10 -7.76 -34.83
N LEU A 445 -18.78 -6.99 -33.78
CA LEU A 445 -19.41 -5.69 -33.51
C LEU A 445 -18.49 -4.50 -33.75
N MET A 446 -17.28 -4.73 -34.25
CA MET A 446 -16.36 -3.67 -34.68
C MET A 446 -16.28 -3.54 -36.21
N VAL A 447 -17.42 -3.62 -36.86
CA VAL A 447 -17.58 -3.24 -38.27
C VAL A 447 -18.50 -2.03 -38.37
#